data_ba8c0bbef25e6029842222ed72222568
#
_entry.id   ba8c0bbef25e6029842222ed72222568
#
_cell.length_a   1.000
_cell.length_b   1.000
_cell.length_c   1.000
_cell.angle_alpha   90.00
_cell.angle_beta   90.00
_cell.angle_gamma   90.00
#
_symmetry.space_group_name_H-M   'P 1'
#
loop_
_entity.id
_entity.type
_entity.pdbx_description
1 polymer ?
#
loop_
_entity_poly.entity_id
_entity_poly.type
_entity_poly.pdbx_seq_one_letter_code
_entity_poly.pdbx_strand_id
1 'polypeptide(L)'
;MINVGIASEIITPARGVALAGYFDPRPNTGAHDDLKVRVTLFRQGSVITGFVSYDLCFICMNIIEAVRQKLAAAGMNFGGELIFHAIHTHTAPYPAPFFGSDSTDKEYLADLIDASFRAIRRAYKNLAPAELFCAKENNNPLAFNRRYFMKSGKVVTNPGKLNP
;
A
#
# COMPACT_ATOMS: atom_id res chain seq x y z
N MET A 1 -8.70 -27.01 -6.30
CA MET A 1 -7.70 -26.26 -7.11
C MET A 1 -7.91 -24.80 -6.80
N ILE A 2 -6.83 -24.04 -6.55
CA ILE A 2 -6.89 -22.59 -6.33
C ILE A 2 -6.53 -21.87 -7.64
N ASN A 3 -7.19 -20.74 -7.90
CA ASN A 3 -6.78 -19.84 -8.97
C ASN A 3 -6.23 -18.57 -8.36
N VAL A 4 -5.16 -18.04 -8.94
CA VAL A 4 -4.55 -16.78 -8.50
C VAL A 4 -4.52 -15.81 -9.66
N GLY A 5 -4.88 -14.56 -9.38
CA GLY A 5 -4.82 -13.46 -10.34
C GLY A 5 -4.04 -12.29 -9.77
N ILE A 6 -3.06 -11.78 -10.52
CA ILE A 6 -2.19 -10.69 -10.09
C ILE A 6 -2.25 -9.55 -11.09
N ALA A 7 -2.27 -8.32 -10.60
CA ALA A 7 -2.14 -7.11 -11.40
C ALA A 7 -1.57 -5.95 -10.58
N SER A 8 -1.08 -4.94 -11.27
CA SER A 8 -0.68 -3.66 -10.65
C SER A 8 -1.00 -2.49 -11.55
N GLU A 9 -1.25 -1.32 -10.93
CA GLU A 9 -1.40 -0.02 -11.60
C GLU A 9 -0.44 0.98 -10.98
N ILE A 10 0.03 1.94 -11.78
CA ILE A 10 0.84 3.06 -11.30
C ILE A 10 -0.07 4.05 -10.57
N ILE A 11 0.41 4.53 -9.42
CA ILE A 11 -0.23 5.55 -8.58
C ILE A 11 0.75 6.69 -8.23
N THR A 12 1.79 6.88 -9.04
CA THR A 12 2.76 7.97 -8.88
C THR A 12 2.06 9.29 -9.12
N PRO A 13 2.13 10.27 -8.18
CA PRO A 13 1.47 11.56 -8.34
C PRO A 13 2.20 12.48 -9.32
N ALA A 14 1.53 13.54 -9.75
CA ALA A 14 2.19 14.67 -10.42
C ALA A 14 3.24 15.32 -9.49
N ARG A 15 4.17 16.10 -10.08
CA ARG A 15 5.16 16.88 -9.31
C ARG A 15 4.46 17.94 -8.46
N GLY A 16 5.03 18.22 -7.30
CA GLY A 16 4.53 19.23 -6.36
C GLY A 16 3.56 18.69 -5.32
N VAL A 17 3.01 17.49 -5.49
CA VAL A 17 2.13 16.88 -4.49
C VAL A 17 2.92 16.58 -3.20
N ALA A 18 2.33 16.93 -2.05
CA ALA A 18 2.98 16.75 -0.75
C ALA A 18 3.14 15.28 -0.37
N LEU A 19 4.32 14.92 0.14
CA LEU A 19 4.66 13.57 0.60
C LEU A 19 4.29 13.36 2.06
N ALA A 20 3.73 12.20 2.36
CA ALA A 20 3.30 11.79 3.69
C ALA A 20 4.46 11.41 4.62
N GLY A 21 4.20 11.44 5.95
CA GLY A 21 5.12 10.92 6.96
C GLY A 21 6.14 11.91 7.50
N TYR A 22 6.02 13.20 7.17
CA TYR A 22 6.88 14.29 7.67
C TYR A 22 6.04 15.33 8.39
N PHE A 23 6.64 16.01 9.38
CA PHE A 23 6.00 17.11 10.10
C PHE A 23 5.98 18.40 9.29
N ASP A 24 6.99 18.61 8.46
CA ASP A 24 7.08 19.76 7.56
C ASP A 24 6.57 19.40 6.16
N PRO A 25 5.91 20.33 5.45
CA PRO A 25 5.49 20.13 4.07
C PRO A 25 6.66 19.76 3.18
N ARG A 26 6.55 18.64 2.47
CA ARG A 26 7.58 18.15 1.57
C ARG A 26 6.95 17.81 0.22
N PRO A 27 6.94 18.75 -0.74
CA PRO A 27 6.46 18.47 -2.09
C PRO A 27 7.42 17.50 -2.80
N ASN A 28 6.88 16.60 -3.62
CA ASN A 28 7.71 15.76 -4.44
C ASN A 28 8.36 16.55 -5.58
N THR A 29 9.58 16.20 -5.92
CA THR A 29 10.36 16.82 -7.03
C THR A 29 10.43 15.91 -8.26
N GLY A 30 9.84 14.72 -8.18
CA GLY A 30 9.80 13.70 -9.21
C GLY A 30 9.79 12.31 -8.60
N ALA A 31 9.77 11.29 -9.42
CA ALA A 31 9.82 9.90 -9.01
C ALA A 31 11.13 9.25 -9.50
N HIS A 32 11.77 8.47 -8.63
CA HIS A 32 12.84 7.56 -9.02
C HIS A 32 12.25 6.26 -9.55
N ASP A 33 11.34 5.69 -8.75
CA ASP A 33 10.55 4.51 -9.08
C ASP A 33 9.06 4.82 -8.98
N ASP A 34 8.26 4.17 -9.83
CA ASP A 34 6.81 4.32 -9.77
C ASP A 34 6.22 3.71 -8.51
N LEU A 35 5.38 4.48 -7.83
CA LEU A 35 4.47 3.98 -6.80
C LEU A 35 3.37 3.15 -7.47
N LYS A 36 2.98 2.05 -6.81
CA LYS A 36 1.99 1.13 -7.37
C LYS A 36 0.92 0.73 -6.33
N VAL A 37 -0.27 0.46 -6.83
CA VAL A 37 -1.20 -0.44 -6.18
C VAL A 37 -1.02 -1.83 -6.79
N ARG A 38 -0.84 -2.85 -5.94
CA ARG A 38 -0.68 -4.25 -6.33
C ARG A 38 -1.83 -5.07 -5.77
N VAL A 39 -2.37 -5.94 -6.61
CA VAL A 39 -3.51 -6.79 -6.24
C VAL A 39 -3.14 -8.24 -6.46
N THR A 40 -3.42 -9.06 -5.46
CA THR A 40 -3.36 -10.51 -5.55
C THR A 40 -4.72 -11.07 -5.13
N LEU A 41 -5.41 -11.74 -6.03
CA LEU A 41 -6.69 -12.40 -5.78
C LEU A 41 -6.50 -13.92 -5.76
N PHE A 42 -7.21 -14.56 -4.85
CA PHE A 42 -7.28 -16.01 -4.71
C PHE A 42 -8.74 -16.43 -4.89
N ARG A 43 -9.00 -17.40 -5.77
CA ARG A 43 -10.33 -17.95 -5.98
C ARG A 43 -10.37 -19.44 -5.70
N GLN A 44 -11.31 -19.84 -4.84
CA GLN A 44 -11.65 -21.23 -4.60
C GLN A 44 -13.18 -21.41 -4.69
N GLY A 45 -13.65 -22.16 -5.66
CA GLY A 45 -15.07 -22.23 -5.97
C GLY A 45 -15.64 -20.87 -6.38
N SER A 46 -16.70 -20.45 -5.69
CA SER A 46 -17.36 -19.15 -5.90
C SER A 46 -16.76 -18.02 -5.07
N VAL A 47 -15.90 -18.32 -4.09
CA VAL A 47 -15.31 -17.34 -3.18
C VAL A 47 -14.03 -16.78 -3.76
N ILE A 48 -13.92 -15.44 -3.77
CA ILE A 48 -12.70 -14.71 -4.09
C ILE A 48 -12.33 -13.85 -2.90
N THR A 49 -11.07 -13.93 -2.49
CA THR A 49 -10.46 -13.08 -1.47
C THR A 49 -9.12 -12.57 -1.97
N GLY A 50 -8.48 -11.66 -1.26
CA GLY A 50 -7.16 -11.22 -1.68
C GLY A 50 -6.65 -9.99 -0.96
N PHE A 51 -5.51 -9.51 -1.45
CA PHE A 51 -4.79 -8.36 -0.93
C PHE A 51 -4.74 -7.24 -1.97
N VAL A 52 -4.99 -6.01 -1.50
CA VAL A 52 -4.79 -4.78 -2.25
C VAL A 52 -3.74 -3.97 -1.52
N SER A 53 -2.51 -4.02 -2.00
CA SER A 53 -1.33 -3.43 -1.38
C SER A 53 -0.96 -2.12 -2.05
N TYR A 54 -0.80 -1.06 -1.27
CA TYR A 54 -0.47 0.28 -1.75
C TYR A 54 0.94 0.70 -1.35
N ASP A 55 1.68 1.28 -2.29
CA ASP A 55 2.90 2.03 -2.01
C ASP A 55 2.52 3.42 -1.44
N LEU A 56 1.87 3.42 -0.29
CA LEU A 56 1.45 4.60 0.47
C LEU A 56 1.90 4.48 1.93
N CYS A 57 1.88 5.59 2.67
CA CYS A 57 2.15 5.58 4.10
C CYS A 57 1.01 4.90 4.88
N PHE A 58 -0.23 5.13 4.48
CA PHE A 58 -1.44 4.51 5.02
C PHE A 58 -2.55 4.53 3.97
N ILE A 59 -3.63 3.81 4.20
CA ILE A 59 -4.85 3.83 3.40
C ILE A 59 -6.06 4.10 4.31
N CYS A 60 -7.03 4.89 3.82
CA CYS A 60 -8.17 5.34 4.60
C CYS A 60 -9.46 4.65 4.17
N MET A 61 -10.40 4.52 5.11
CA MET A 61 -11.69 3.85 4.89
C MET A 61 -12.51 4.48 3.77
N ASN A 62 -12.51 5.81 3.65
CA ASN A 62 -13.21 6.50 2.58
C ASN A 62 -12.76 6.09 1.17
N ILE A 63 -11.46 5.85 0.97
CA ILE A 63 -10.91 5.34 -0.29
C ILE A 63 -11.33 3.90 -0.50
N ILE A 64 -11.21 3.06 0.53
CA ILE A 64 -11.60 1.65 0.49
C ILE A 64 -13.08 1.52 0.13
N GLU A 65 -13.94 2.31 0.75
CA GLU A 65 -15.37 2.32 0.49
C GLU A 65 -15.69 2.79 -0.94
N ALA A 66 -15.02 3.84 -1.43
CA ALA A 66 -15.18 4.30 -2.80
C ALA A 66 -14.77 3.23 -3.83
N VAL A 67 -13.68 2.50 -3.59
CA VAL A 67 -13.26 1.37 -4.42
C VAL A 67 -14.30 0.25 -4.37
N ARG A 68 -14.80 -0.12 -3.17
CA ARG A 68 -15.84 -1.13 -3.00
C ARG A 68 -17.13 -0.75 -3.74
N GLN A 69 -17.53 0.53 -3.68
CA GLN A 69 -18.70 1.04 -4.42
C GLN A 69 -18.53 0.89 -5.94
N LYS A 70 -17.34 1.23 -6.47
CA LYS A 70 -17.05 1.02 -7.91
C LYS A 70 -17.08 -0.46 -8.31
N LEU A 71 -16.58 -1.35 -7.46
CA LEU A 71 -16.64 -2.80 -7.69
C LEU A 71 -18.09 -3.29 -7.72
N ALA A 72 -18.90 -2.87 -6.74
CA ALA A 72 -20.31 -3.23 -6.67
C ALA A 72 -21.10 -2.71 -7.88
N ALA A 73 -20.87 -1.45 -8.29
CA ALA A 73 -21.49 -0.86 -9.49
C ALA A 73 -21.11 -1.60 -10.78
N ALA A 74 -19.93 -2.21 -10.82
CA ALA A 74 -19.46 -3.05 -11.92
C ALA A 74 -19.93 -4.52 -11.83
N GLY A 75 -20.79 -4.85 -10.84
CA GLY A 75 -21.28 -6.22 -10.62
C GLY A 75 -20.22 -7.19 -10.09
N MET A 76 -19.11 -6.68 -9.57
CA MET A 76 -18.01 -7.48 -9.03
C MET A 76 -18.26 -7.79 -7.55
N ASN A 77 -18.96 -8.90 -7.28
CA ASN A 77 -19.14 -9.43 -5.94
C ASN A 77 -18.28 -10.69 -5.76
N PHE A 78 -17.35 -10.64 -4.81
CA PHE A 78 -16.36 -11.69 -4.64
C PHE A 78 -16.77 -12.77 -3.61
N GLY A 79 -17.83 -12.54 -2.84
CA GLY A 79 -18.26 -13.47 -1.79
C GLY A 79 -17.25 -13.66 -0.65
N GLY A 80 -16.09 -13.03 -0.72
CA GLY A 80 -15.04 -13.01 0.28
C GLY A 80 -14.49 -11.59 0.49
N GLU A 81 -13.62 -11.42 1.48
CA GLU A 81 -13.07 -10.13 1.84
C GLU A 81 -11.81 -9.78 1.03
N LEU A 82 -11.71 -8.51 0.62
CA LEU A 82 -10.46 -7.91 0.14
C LEU A 82 -9.80 -7.13 1.28
N ILE A 83 -8.55 -7.47 1.56
CA ILE A 83 -7.73 -6.83 2.59
C ILE A 83 -6.94 -5.70 1.93
N PHE A 84 -7.26 -4.46 2.32
CA PHE A 84 -6.57 -3.26 1.86
C PHE A 84 -5.50 -2.88 2.88
N HIS A 85 -4.26 -2.69 2.41
CA HIS A 85 -3.16 -2.28 3.29
C HIS A 85 -2.13 -1.43 2.56
N ALA A 86 -1.32 -0.68 3.32
CA ALA A 86 -0.21 0.11 2.81
C ALA A 86 1.11 -0.44 3.36
N ILE A 87 2.20 -0.25 2.61
CA ILE A 87 3.55 -0.69 3.00
C ILE A 87 4.27 0.32 3.90
N HIS A 88 3.63 1.44 4.21
CA HIS A 88 4.12 2.52 5.07
C HIS A 88 5.32 3.28 4.50
N THR A 89 5.38 3.50 3.19
CA THR A 89 6.41 4.37 2.60
C THR A 89 6.16 5.84 2.95
N HIS A 90 7.22 6.59 3.22
CA HIS A 90 7.18 8.04 3.47
C HIS A 90 7.54 8.86 2.21
N THR A 91 7.49 8.25 1.04
CA THR A 91 7.76 8.89 -0.25
C THR A 91 6.55 8.82 -1.19
N ALA A 92 5.34 8.85 -0.61
CA ALA A 92 4.07 8.80 -1.30
C ALA A 92 3.14 9.92 -0.80
N PRO A 93 2.11 10.32 -1.56
CA PRO A 93 1.16 11.34 -1.16
C PRO A 93 0.34 10.99 0.08
N TYR A 94 -0.26 12.01 0.68
CA TYR A 94 -1.26 11.83 1.72
C TYR A 94 -2.58 11.32 1.11
N PRO A 95 -3.11 10.18 1.54
CA PRO A 95 -4.43 9.70 1.12
C PRO A 95 -5.58 10.36 1.88
N ALA A 96 -5.28 11.13 2.93
CA ALA A 96 -6.22 11.93 3.73
C ALA A 96 -5.46 12.98 4.53
N PRO A 97 -6.13 14.02 5.06
CA PRO A 97 -5.52 14.98 5.99
C PRO A 97 -4.89 14.25 7.19
N PHE A 98 -3.66 14.61 7.53
CA PHE A 98 -2.91 14.01 8.62
C PHE A 98 -2.07 15.06 9.34
N PHE A 99 -2.06 15.07 10.68
CA PHE A 99 -1.39 16.08 11.52
C PHE A 99 -1.73 17.54 11.19
N GLY A 100 -3.01 17.83 10.85
CA GLY A 100 -3.45 19.19 10.51
C GLY A 100 -2.99 19.66 9.13
N SER A 101 -2.43 18.80 8.31
CA SER A 101 -2.11 19.08 6.92
C SER A 101 -3.35 18.88 6.05
N ASP A 102 -3.85 19.94 5.42
CA ASP A 102 -4.89 19.89 4.40
C ASP A 102 -4.34 19.51 3.01
N SER A 103 -3.13 18.95 2.97
CA SER A 103 -2.36 18.69 1.75
C SER A 103 -2.88 17.52 0.92
N THR A 104 -4.14 17.15 1.07
CA THR A 104 -4.75 16.08 0.29
C THR A 104 -5.11 16.56 -1.11
N ASP A 105 -4.47 16.02 -2.12
CA ASP A 105 -4.78 16.29 -3.52
C ASP A 105 -6.01 15.49 -3.96
N LYS A 106 -7.11 16.17 -4.25
CA LYS A 106 -8.40 15.54 -4.63
C LYS A 106 -8.32 14.83 -5.98
N GLU A 107 -7.57 15.37 -6.92
CA GLU A 107 -7.38 14.77 -8.24
C GLU A 107 -6.60 13.47 -8.10
N TYR A 108 -5.50 13.49 -7.34
CA TYR A 108 -4.75 12.30 -7.00
C TYR A 108 -5.62 11.21 -6.33
N LEU A 109 -6.51 11.58 -5.41
CA LEU A 109 -7.40 10.62 -4.76
C LEU A 109 -8.38 9.97 -5.74
N ALA A 110 -8.92 10.72 -6.69
CA ALA A 110 -9.78 10.18 -7.73
C ALA A 110 -9.02 9.18 -8.60
N ASP A 111 -7.81 9.54 -9.03
CA ASP A 111 -6.92 8.68 -9.81
C ASP A 111 -6.53 7.41 -9.05
N LEU A 112 -6.26 7.53 -7.75
CA LEU A 112 -5.94 6.40 -6.86
C LEU A 112 -7.09 5.40 -6.78
N ILE A 113 -8.33 5.89 -6.62
CA ILE A 113 -9.53 5.06 -6.58
C ILE A 113 -9.72 4.34 -7.92
N ASP A 114 -9.53 5.05 -9.03
CA ASP A 114 -9.68 4.49 -10.37
C ASP A 114 -8.57 3.47 -10.69
N ALA A 115 -7.32 3.75 -10.33
CA ALA A 115 -6.23 2.82 -10.47
C ALA A 115 -6.46 1.54 -9.64
N SER A 116 -6.96 1.69 -8.42
CA SER A 116 -7.30 0.56 -7.55
C SER A 116 -8.37 -0.33 -8.19
N PHE A 117 -9.44 0.28 -8.69
CA PHE A 117 -10.49 -0.45 -9.40
C PHE A 117 -9.95 -1.17 -10.65
N ARG A 118 -9.13 -0.50 -11.47
CA ARG A 118 -8.53 -1.12 -12.66
C ARG A 118 -7.61 -2.29 -12.29
N ALA A 119 -6.80 -2.15 -11.25
CA ALA A 119 -5.92 -3.22 -10.79
C ALA A 119 -6.70 -4.45 -10.33
N ILE A 120 -7.76 -4.26 -9.51
CA ILE A 120 -8.60 -5.35 -9.03
C ILE A 120 -9.31 -6.04 -10.21
N ARG A 121 -9.90 -5.27 -11.12
CA ARG A 121 -10.55 -5.80 -12.31
C ARG A 121 -9.59 -6.60 -13.20
N ARG A 122 -8.35 -6.12 -13.36
CA ARG A 122 -7.33 -6.82 -14.14
C ARG A 122 -6.86 -8.10 -13.45
N ALA A 123 -6.63 -8.06 -12.13
CA ALA A 123 -6.31 -9.25 -11.36
C ALA A 123 -7.42 -10.32 -11.46
N TYR A 124 -8.69 -9.89 -11.40
CA TYR A 124 -9.82 -10.79 -11.59
C TYR A 124 -9.83 -11.47 -12.97
N LYS A 125 -9.53 -10.72 -14.03
CA LYS A 125 -9.41 -11.28 -15.40
C LYS A 125 -8.23 -12.22 -15.56
N ASN A 126 -7.18 -12.03 -14.77
CA ASN A 126 -5.95 -12.82 -14.81
C ASN A 126 -6.01 -14.09 -13.94
N LEU A 127 -7.18 -14.42 -13.34
CA LEU A 127 -7.32 -15.62 -12.51
C LEU A 127 -7.02 -16.89 -13.32
N ALA A 128 -5.97 -17.61 -12.94
CA ALA A 128 -5.53 -18.85 -13.55
C ALA A 128 -5.15 -19.87 -12.48
N PRO A 129 -5.19 -21.18 -12.78
CA PRO A 129 -4.76 -22.23 -11.86
C PRO A 129 -3.34 -21.99 -11.36
N ALA A 130 -3.14 -22.19 -10.06
CA ALA A 130 -1.86 -21.95 -9.40
C ALA A 130 -1.62 -22.93 -8.26
N GLU A 131 -0.34 -23.08 -7.91
CA GLU A 131 0.13 -23.76 -6.70
C GLU A 131 0.73 -22.71 -5.75
N LEU A 132 0.48 -22.90 -4.45
CA LEU A 132 1.01 -22.03 -3.41
C LEU A 132 2.12 -22.74 -2.66
N PHE A 133 3.25 -22.07 -2.54
CA PHE A 133 4.39 -22.53 -1.75
C PHE A 133 4.63 -21.56 -0.61
N CYS A 134 5.03 -22.08 0.54
CA CYS A 134 5.39 -21.30 1.73
C CYS A 134 6.83 -21.65 2.14
N ALA A 135 7.62 -20.62 2.42
CA ALA A 135 8.95 -20.75 2.99
C ALA A 135 9.10 -19.78 4.17
N LYS A 136 9.97 -20.12 5.11
CA LYS A 136 10.31 -19.28 6.26
C LYS A 136 11.81 -19.08 6.33
N GLU A 137 12.25 -17.83 6.40
CA GLU A 137 13.63 -17.43 6.69
C GLU A 137 13.67 -16.74 8.05
N ASN A 138 14.60 -17.15 8.90
CA ASN A 138 14.75 -16.60 10.26
C ASN A 138 15.84 -15.51 10.34
N ASN A 139 16.71 -15.40 9.34
CA ASN A 139 17.77 -14.40 9.30
C ASN A 139 17.37 -13.23 8.39
N ASN A 140 16.77 -12.20 8.97
CA ASN A 140 16.39 -10.99 8.24
C ASN A 140 17.40 -9.86 8.51
N PRO A 141 18.33 -9.59 7.59
CA PRO A 141 19.33 -8.53 7.75
C PRO A 141 18.77 -7.12 7.54
N LEU A 142 17.53 -6.98 7.04
CA LEU A 142 16.94 -5.68 6.67
C LEU A 142 16.14 -5.03 7.80
N ALA A 143 15.74 -5.81 8.82
CA ALA A 143 14.96 -5.30 9.94
C ALA A 143 15.68 -5.50 11.26
N PHE A 144 15.80 -4.44 12.04
CA PHE A 144 16.43 -4.45 13.36
C PHE A 144 15.74 -3.47 14.30
N ASN A 145 15.90 -3.69 15.61
CA ASN A 145 15.37 -2.78 16.62
C ASN A 145 16.17 -1.48 16.62
N ARG A 146 15.49 -0.33 16.53
CA ARG A 146 16.12 1.00 16.52
C ARG A 146 16.42 1.56 17.91
N ARG A 147 16.06 0.84 18.99
CA ARG A 147 16.37 1.21 20.38
C ARG A 147 17.61 0.46 20.84
N TYR A 148 18.58 1.21 21.29
CA TYR A 148 19.88 0.70 21.69
C TYR A 148 20.20 1.03 23.14
N PHE A 149 20.75 0.08 23.88
CA PHE A 149 21.38 0.34 25.16
C PHE A 149 22.78 0.91 24.93
N MET A 150 22.96 2.15 25.33
CA MET A 150 24.24 2.83 25.17
C MET A 150 25.21 2.41 26.28
N LYS A 151 26.51 2.54 26.08
CA LYS A 151 27.55 2.33 27.14
C LYS A 151 27.31 3.18 28.37
N SER A 152 26.62 4.32 28.22
CA SER A 152 26.23 5.18 29.34
C SER A 152 25.10 4.63 30.21
N GLY A 153 24.53 3.45 29.89
CA GLY A 153 23.37 2.85 30.55
C GLY A 153 22.02 3.45 30.11
N LYS A 154 22.00 4.43 29.19
CA LYS A 154 20.76 5.03 28.68
C LYS A 154 20.27 4.27 27.46
N VAL A 155 18.92 4.27 27.27
CA VAL A 155 18.29 3.78 26.03
C VAL A 155 18.10 4.96 25.09
N VAL A 156 18.63 4.83 23.87
CA VAL A 156 18.53 5.87 22.82
C VAL A 156 17.92 5.25 21.57
N THR A 157 16.99 5.97 20.93
CA THR A 157 16.39 5.57 19.65
C THR A 157 17.14 6.23 18.50
N ASN A 158 17.50 5.45 17.49
CA ASN A 158 18.24 5.90 16.30
C ASN A 158 19.54 6.69 16.66
N PRO A 159 20.49 6.13 17.40
CA PRO A 159 21.69 6.85 17.83
C PRO A 159 22.59 7.29 16.66
N GLY A 160 22.31 6.86 15.43
CA GLY A 160 23.10 7.19 14.25
C GLY A 160 24.53 6.65 14.35
N LYS A 161 25.50 7.51 14.01
CA LYS A 161 26.95 7.19 14.11
C LYS A 161 27.49 7.29 15.54
N LEU A 162 26.67 7.73 16.49
CA LEU A 162 27.03 7.79 17.91
C LEU A 162 26.96 6.38 18.53
N ASN A 163 27.65 5.49 17.95
CA ASN A 163 27.61 4.07 18.21
C ASN A 163 27.53 3.73 19.71
N PRO A 164 26.66 2.78 20.10
CA PRO A 164 26.57 2.28 21.47
C PRO A 164 27.83 1.59 21.95
#